data_a1742adba7c34c4a9aed0a7ad542d453
#
_entry.id   a1742adba7c34c4a9aed0a7ad542d453
#
_cell.length_a   1.000
_cell.length_b   1.000
_cell.length_c   1.000
_cell.angle_alpha   90.00
_cell.angle_beta   90.00
_cell.angle_gamma   90.00
#
_symmetry.space_group_name_H-M   'P 1'
#
loop_
_entity.id
_entity.type
_entity.pdbx_description
1 polymer ?
#
loop_
_entity_poly.entity_id
_entity_poly.type
_entity_poly.pdbx_seq_one_letter_code
_entity_poly.pdbx_strand_id
1 'polypeptide(L)'
;MAILKEKVTDIHHWTDKTFSFKTTRDKGFRFKNGEFAMIGLEIEGRPLLRAYSVVSPNHEDHLEFLSIKVPNGPLTSKLQHIKLDDEILVNSKPTGTLVCDYLLDGRNLFLFSTGTGLAPFMSIIRDPETYEKFNKVILTHTVRTVKELAYYDVLNNLNNDEIYSQVTQNKFIYFN
;
A
#
# COMPACT_ATOMS: atom_id res chain seq x y z
N MET A 1 8.34 21.59 -3.40
CA MET A 1 8.24 20.16 -3.70
C MET A 1 7.46 20.02 -4.99
N ALA A 2 7.92 19.18 -5.91
CA ALA A 2 7.20 18.95 -7.17
C ALA A 2 6.00 18.06 -6.92
N ILE A 3 4.89 18.34 -7.58
CA ILE A 3 3.71 17.47 -7.64
C ILE A 3 3.74 16.78 -8.99
N LEU A 4 3.72 15.46 -8.96
CA LEU A 4 3.60 14.60 -10.13
C LEU A 4 2.12 14.37 -10.41
N LYS A 5 1.79 14.12 -11.68
CA LYS A 5 0.45 13.77 -12.14
C LYS A 5 0.50 12.33 -12.66
N GLU A 6 -0.07 11.43 -11.90
CA GLU A 6 -0.13 10.02 -12.23
C GLU A 6 -1.55 9.64 -12.67
N LYS A 7 -1.66 8.73 -13.64
CA LYS A 7 -2.96 8.29 -14.15
C LYS A 7 -3.43 7.02 -13.45
N VAL A 8 -4.69 6.98 -13.11
CA VAL A 8 -5.34 5.77 -12.57
C VAL A 8 -5.35 4.68 -13.64
N THR A 9 -4.80 3.52 -13.29
CA THR A 9 -4.70 2.35 -14.17
C THR A 9 -5.57 1.18 -13.75
N ASP A 10 -5.95 1.12 -12.47
CA ASP A 10 -6.82 0.07 -11.94
C ASP A 10 -7.56 0.57 -10.69
N ILE A 11 -8.76 0.04 -10.44
CA ILE A 11 -9.58 0.35 -9.27
C ILE A 11 -10.26 -0.93 -8.81
N HIS A 12 -10.11 -1.26 -7.52
CA HIS A 12 -10.78 -2.39 -6.91
C HIS A 12 -11.57 -1.98 -5.66
N HIS A 13 -12.87 -2.24 -5.65
CA HIS A 13 -13.74 -2.00 -4.50
C HIS A 13 -13.87 -3.27 -3.67
N TRP A 14 -13.22 -3.31 -2.51
CA TRP A 14 -13.26 -4.43 -1.55
C TRP A 14 -14.61 -4.53 -0.86
N THR A 15 -15.13 -3.37 -0.45
CA THR A 15 -16.44 -3.23 0.21
C THR A 15 -17.09 -1.91 -0.20
N ASP A 16 -18.27 -1.64 0.35
CA ASP A 16 -18.91 -0.31 0.29
C ASP A 16 -18.08 0.79 0.98
N LYS A 17 -17.11 0.41 1.85
CA LYS A 17 -16.31 1.33 2.66
C LYS A 17 -14.82 1.39 2.31
N THR A 18 -14.33 0.43 1.54
CA THR A 18 -12.88 0.29 1.29
C THR A 18 -12.63 -0.01 -0.19
N PHE A 19 -11.63 0.63 -0.76
CA PHE A 19 -11.18 0.39 -2.12
C PHE A 19 -9.67 0.61 -2.24
N SER A 20 -9.06 0.01 -3.23
CA SER A 20 -7.70 0.29 -3.65
C SER A 20 -7.69 0.76 -5.10
N PHE A 21 -6.64 1.44 -5.47
CA PHE A 21 -6.42 1.85 -6.85
C PHE A 21 -4.94 1.87 -7.17
N LYS A 22 -4.62 1.62 -8.43
CA LYS A 22 -3.28 1.72 -8.98
C LYS A 22 -3.17 2.95 -9.87
N THR A 23 -1.96 3.49 -9.91
CA THR A 23 -1.61 4.59 -10.82
C THR A 23 -0.34 4.27 -11.58
N THR A 24 -0.09 4.98 -12.66
CA THR A 24 1.25 5.08 -13.23
C THR A 24 2.24 5.52 -12.15
N ARG A 25 3.53 5.38 -12.44
CA ARG A 25 4.61 5.82 -11.55
C ARG A 25 5.68 6.54 -12.36
N ASP A 26 5.94 7.79 -12.02
CA ASP A 26 7.04 8.55 -12.60
C ASP A 26 8.37 7.79 -12.40
N LYS A 27 9.19 7.74 -13.46
CA LYS A 27 10.46 6.99 -13.46
C LYS A 27 11.47 7.51 -12.42
N GLY A 28 11.33 8.73 -11.97
CA GLY A 28 12.15 9.35 -10.93
C GLY A 28 11.63 9.15 -9.51
N PHE A 29 10.40 8.64 -9.34
CA PHE A 29 9.81 8.44 -8.03
C PHE A 29 10.45 7.25 -7.32
N ARG A 30 11.13 7.51 -6.19
CA ARG A 30 11.81 6.52 -5.36
C ARG A 30 11.25 6.55 -3.95
N PHE A 31 10.97 5.37 -3.39
CA PHE A 31 10.51 5.21 -2.03
C PHE A 31 11.05 3.91 -1.42
N LYS A 32 11.05 3.84 -0.10
CA LYS A 32 11.32 2.62 0.67
C LYS A 32 10.01 1.94 1.02
N ASN A 33 9.98 0.62 1.00
CA ASN A 33 8.83 -0.16 1.40
C ASN A 33 8.41 0.19 2.84
N GLY A 34 7.13 0.55 3.02
CA GLY A 34 6.58 1.06 4.27
C GLY A 34 6.43 2.59 4.34
N GLU A 35 7.03 3.36 3.42
CA GLU A 35 6.81 4.80 3.32
C GLU A 35 5.42 5.16 2.79
N PHE A 36 5.03 6.41 2.99
CA PHE A 36 3.83 7.01 2.44
C PHE A 36 4.16 8.16 1.48
N ALA A 37 3.23 8.47 0.61
CA ALA A 37 3.25 9.66 -0.22
C ALA A 37 2.05 10.55 0.13
N MET A 38 2.20 11.86 -0.07
CA MET A 38 1.08 12.78 -0.08
C MET A 38 0.42 12.70 -1.45
N ILE A 39 -0.80 12.19 -1.49
CA ILE A 39 -1.57 12.04 -2.73
C ILE A 39 -2.94 12.70 -2.65
N GLY A 40 -3.55 12.99 -3.78
CA GLY A 40 -4.88 13.56 -3.83
C GLY A 40 -5.32 14.04 -5.19
N LEU A 41 -6.21 15.01 -5.19
CA LEU A 41 -6.88 15.53 -6.36
C LEU A 41 -6.73 17.07 -6.42
N GLU A 42 -6.83 17.62 -7.62
CA GLU A 42 -7.05 19.04 -7.79
C GLU A 42 -8.53 19.35 -7.57
N ILE A 43 -8.83 20.21 -6.61
CA ILE A 43 -10.18 20.62 -6.27
C ILE A 43 -10.25 22.15 -6.34
N GLU A 44 -11.11 22.67 -7.19
CA GLU A 44 -11.27 24.11 -7.41
C GLU A 44 -9.94 24.82 -7.71
N GLY A 45 -9.10 24.18 -8.57
CA GLY A 45 -7.80 24.69 -8.99
C GLY A 45 -6.71 24.65 -7.91
N ARG A 46 -6.93 23.90 -6.82
CA ARG A 46 -5.96 23.74 -5.74
C ARG A 46 -5.72 22.27 -5.40
N PRO A 47 -4.48 21.85 -5.14
CA PRO A 47 -4.17 20.49 -4.72
C PRO A 47 -4.69 20.23 -3.30
N LEU A 48 -5.50 19.19 -3.14
CA LEU A 48 -5.91 18.65 -1.85
C LEU A 48 -5.24 17.30 -1.66
N LEU A 49 -4.19 17.25 -0.85
CA LEU A 49 -3.38 16.06 -0.61
C LEU A 49 -3.58 15.52 0.80
N ARG A 50 -3.46 14.19 0.95
CA ARG A 50 -3.40 13.48 2.24
C ARG A 50 -2.33 12.41 2.18
N ALA A 51 -1.84 12.01 3.34
CA ALA A 51 -0.86 10.93 3.48
C ALA A 51 -1.51 9.57 3.21
N TYR A 52 -0.91 8.80 2.30
CA TYR A 52 -1.30 7.44 1.97
C TYR A 52 -0.05 6.55 1.92
N SER A 53 -0.03 5.50 2.71
CA SER A 53 1.01 4.48 2.62
C SER A 53 0.98 3.81 1.26
N VAL A 54 2.15 3.59 0.67
CA VAL A 54 2.27 2.90 -0.60
C VAL A 54 2.08 1.40 -0.37
N VAL A 55 1.17 0.80 -1.10
CA VAL A 55 0.83 -0.63 -1.04
C VAL A 55 1.75 -1.45 -1.95
N SER A 56 2.02 -0.96 -3.17
CA SER A 56 2.93 -1.61 -4.10
C SER A 56 4.35 -1.63 -3.55
N PRO A 57 5.14 -2.69 -3.76
CA PRO A 57 6.54 -2.69 -3.41
C PRO A 57 7.35 -1.77 -4.34
N ASN A 58 8.51 -1.35 -3.88
CA ASN A 58 9.32 -0.31 -4.53
C ASN A 58 9.94 -0.74 -5.87
N HIS A 59 9.91 -2.02 -6.20
CA HIS A 59 10.42 -2.55 -7.48
C HIS A 59 9.36 -2.62 -8.59
N GLU A 60 8.07 -2.44 -8.26
CA GLU A 60 7.00 -2.41 -9.26
C GLU A 60 6.92 -1.06 -10.00
N ASP A 61 6.47 -1.08 -11.25
CA ASP A 61 6.39 0.11 -12.13
C ASP A 61 5.14 0.96 -11.92
N HIS A 62 4.33 0.65 -10.89
CA HIS A 62 3.12 1.37 -10.54
C HIS A 62 3.10 1.74 -9.07
N LEU A 63 2.22 2.66 -8.69
CA LEU A 63 1.88 2.93 -7.30
C LEU A 63 0.49 2.37 -7.01
N GLU A 64 0.34 1.76 -5.85
CA GLU A 64 -0.95 1.28 -5.36
C GLU A 64 -1.24 1.89 -3.99
N PHE A 65 -2.51 2.24 -3.77
CA PHE A 65 -2.99 2.86 -2.53
C PHE A 65 -4.27 2.18 -2.06
N LEU A 66 -4.41 2.03 -0.74
CA LEU A 66 -5.62 1.53 -0.09
C LEU A 66 -6.31 2.66 0.66
N SER A 67 -7.58 2.87 0.41
CA SER A 67 -8.37 3.97 0.96
C SER A 67 -9.69 3.52 1.55
N ILE A 68 -10.14 4.23 2.58
CA ILE A 68 -11.51 4.15 3.07
C ILE A 68 -12.38 5.19 2.37
N LYS A 69 -13.68 4.89 2.25
CA LYS A 69 -14.70 5.81 1.72
C LYS A 69 -15.35 6.54 2.90
N VAL A 70 -14.92 7.78 3.15
CA VAL A 70 -15.54 8.65 4.17
C VAL A 70 -16.48 9.62 3.47
N PRO A 71 -17.80 9.50 3.64
CA PRO A 71 -18.80 10.26 2.86
C PRO A 71 -18.59 11.78 2.89
N ASN A 72 -18.22 12.31 4.04
CA ASN A 72 -17.99 13.76 4.24
C ASN A 72 -16.50 14.12 4.33
N GLY A 73 -15.60 13.19 4.01
CA GLY A 73 -14.16 13.46 4.00
C GLY A 73 -13.78 14.42 2.85
N PRO A 74 -13.00 15.46 3.08
CA PRO A 74 -12.69 16.45 2.06
C PRO A 74 -12.09 15.83 0.78
N LEU A 75 -11.20 14.86 0.91
CA LEU A 75 -10.60 14.14 -0.21
C LEU A 75 -11.35 12.86 -0.54
N THR A 76 -11.62 12.01 0.44
CA THR A 76 -12.14 10.64 0.22
C THR A 76 -13.54 10.63 -0.37
N SER A 77 -14.38 11.65 -0.11
CA SER A 77 -15.69 11.81 -0.75
C SER A 77 -15.61 11.95 -2.28
N LYS A 78 -14.48 12.43 -2.79
CA LYS A 78 -14.21 12.58 -4.23
C LYS A 78 -13.34 11.44 -4.76
N LEU A 79 -12.31 11.05 -4.01
CA LEU A 79 -11.37 9.99 -4.39
C LEU A 79 -12.06 8.64 -4.62
N GLN A 80 -13.14 8.34 -3.90
CA GLN A 80 -13.92 7.11 -4.10
C GLN A 80 -14.64 7.00 -5.45
N HIS A 81 -14.72 8.10 -6.21
CA HIS A 81 -15.40 8.20 -7.49
C HIS A 81 -14.44 8.33 -8.68
N ILE A 82 -13.14 8.19 -8.46
CA ILE A 82 -12.15 8.20 -9.54
C ILE A 82 -12.43 7.10 -10.54
N LYS A 83 -12.00 7.34 -11.77
CA LYS A 83 -12.13 6.42 -12.91
C LYS A 83 -10.77 6.15 -13.52
N LEU A 84 -10.70 5.16 -14.39
CA LEU A 84 -9.51 4.92 -15.20
C LEU A 84 -9.14 6.19 -15.97
N ASP A 85 -7.85 6.45 -16.09
CA ASP A 85 -7.23 7.63 -16.71
C ASP A 85 -7.40 8.96 -15.94
N ASP A 86 -8.14 9.00 -14.83
CA ASP A 86 -8.16 10.19 -13.97
C ASP A 86 -6.76 10.51 -13.42
N GLU A 87 -6.48 11.80 -13.24
CA GLU A 87 -5.21 12.26 -12.67
C GLU A 87 -5.22 12.22 -11.14
N ILE A 88 -4.23 11.57 -10.56
CA ILE A 88 -3.89 11.62 -9.14
C ILE A 88 -2.65 12.49 -8.96
N LEU A 89 -2.75 13.47 -8.10
CA LEU A 89 -1.61 14.27 -7.69
C LEU A 89 -0.78 13.50 -6.68
N VAL A 90 0.52 13.36 -6.92
CA VAL A 90 1.46 12.65 -6.05
C VAL A 90 2.64 13.57 -5.73
N ASN A 91 2.91 13.82 -4.45
CA ASN A 91 4.11 14.55 -4.08
C ASN A 91 5.36 13.71 -4.40
N SER A 92 6.30 14.30 -5.10
CA SER A 92 7.54 13.62 -5.56
C SER A 92 8.47 13.12 -4.45
N LYS A 93 8.23 13.49 -3.19
CA LYS A 93 9.02 13.06 -2.03
C LYS A 93 8.16 12.22 -1.09
N PRO A 94 8.24 10.88 -1.18
CA PRO A 94 7.71 10.00 -0.15
C PRO A 94 8.47 10.20 1.16
N THR A 95 7.88 9.78 2.26
CA THR A 95 8.47 9.89 3.60
C THR A 95 7.84 8.87 4.54
N GLY A 96 8.41 8.67 5.70
CA GLY A 96 7.91 7.77 6.72
C GLY A 96 9.06 7.07 7.44
N THR A 97 8.76 6.54 8.60
CA THR A 97 9.73 5.83 9.44
C THR A 97 9.37 4.36 9.66
N LEU A 98 8.26 3.91 9.09
CA LEU A 98 7.84 2.51 9.15
C LEU A 98 8.56 1.69 8.06
N VAL A 99 9.88 1.67 8.13
CA VAL A 99 10.76 0.98 7.18
C VAL A 99 11.67 0.01 7.91
N CYS A 100 12.01 -1.11 7.28
CA CYS A 100 12.86 -2.13 7.89
C CYS A 100 14.29 -1.65 8.17
N ASP A 101 14.74 -0.57 7.52
CA ASP A 101 16.07 0.01 7.72
C ASP A 101 16.36 0.39 9.18
N TYR A 102 15.36 0.82 9.93
CA TYR A 102 15.51 1.24 11.32
C TYR A 102 15.41 0.09 12.33
N LEU A 103 15.09 -1.11 11.86
CA LEU A 103 15.02 -2.28 12.73
C LEU A 103 16.38 -2.98 12.77
N LEU A 104 16.73 -3.53 13.91
CA LEU A 104 17.85 -4.45 14.03
C LEU A 104 17.49 -5.79 13.39
N ASP A 105 18.49 -6.53 12.92
CA ASP A 105 18.31 -7.89 12.43
C ASP A 105 17.74 -8.76 13.55
N GLY A 106 16.81 -9.63 13.19
CA GLY A 106 16.09 -10.42 14.15
C GLY A 106 15.58 -11.75 13.61
N ARG A 107 15.08 -12.57 14.51
CA ARG A 107 14.47 -13.84 14.12
C ARG A 107 13.12 -13.60 13.46
N ASN A 108 12.28 -12.80 14.10
CA ASN A 108 10.88 -12.64 13.73
C ASN A 108 10.54 -11.15 13.59
N LEU A 109 9.92 -10.80 12.48
CA LEU A 109 9.25 -9.52 12.28
C LEU A 109 7.75 -9.71 12.49
N PHE A 110 7.17 -9.01 13.46
CA PHE A 110 5.72 -8.98 13.69
C PHE A 110 5.12 -7.70 13.16
N LEU A 111 4.14 -7.85 12.27
CA LEU A 111 3.40 -6.77 11.63
C LEU A 111 1.94 -6.86 12.06
N PHE A 112 1.51 -5.91 12.89
CA PHE A 112 0.13 -5.89 13.41
C PHE A 112 -0.68 -4.82 12.68
N SER A 113 -1.67 -5.22 11.88
CA SER A 113 -2.49 -4.29 11.13
C SER A 113 -3.98 -4.38 11.49
N THR A 114 -4.64 -3.23 11.40
CA THR A 114 -6.09 -3.11 11.46
C THR A 114 -6.60 -2.32 10.27
N GLY A 115 -7.65 -2.81 9.60
CA GLY A 115 -8.26 -2.13 8.45
C GLY A 115 -7.22 -1.71 7.39
N THR A 116 -7.23 -0.44 7.00
CA THR A 116 -6.29 0.10 5.99
C THR A 116 -4.87 0.29 6.49
N GLY A 117 -4.60 0.09 7.79
CA GLY A 117 -3.24 0.01 8.32
C GLY A 117 -2.43 -1.16 7.75
N LEU A 118 -3.07 -2.05 7.00
CA LEU A 118 -2.42 -3.09 6.20
C LEU A 118 -1.51 -2.51 5.10
N ALA A 119 -1.85 -1.34 4.56
CA ALA A 119 -1.22 -0.76 3.37
C ALA A 119 0.32 -0.76 3.39
N PRO A 120 1.01 -0.19 4.41
CA PRO A 120 2.48 -0.17 4.42
C PRO A 120 3.08 -1.58 4.54
N PHE A 121 2.38 -2.50 5.20
CA PHE A 121 2.87 -3.87 5.34
C PHE A 121 2.79 -4.66 4.04
N MET A 122 1.85 -4.33 3.15
CA MET A 122 1.77 -4.95 1.83
C MET A 122 3.02 -4.71 0.99
N SER A 123 3.64 -3.54 1.08
CA SER A 123 4.92 -3.29 0.41
C SER A 123 6.09 -4.00 1.10
N ILE A 124 6.12 -4.01 2.44
CA ILE A 124 7.18 -4.65 3.23
C ILE A 124 7.22 -6.18 3.02
N ILE A 125 6.07 -6.86 3.04
CA ILE A 125 6.03 -8.32 2.90
C ILE A 125 6.32 -8.82 1.48
N ARG A 126 6.31 -7.93 0.49
CA ARG A 126 6.69 -8.22 -0.90
C ARG A 126 8.10 -7.74 -1.24
N ASP A 127 8.86 -7.28 -0.24
CA ASP A 127 10.26 -6.88 -0.37
C ASP A 127 11.18 -8.07 -0.05
N PRO A 128 12.00 -8.54 -1.01
CA PRO A 128 12.99 -9.60 -0.76
C PRO A 128 13.94 -9.27 0.40
N GLU A 129 14.39 -8.02 0.55
CA GLU A 129 15.30 -7.60 1.61
C GLU A 129 14.73 -7.82 3.00
N THR A 130 13.38 -7.79 3.15
CA THR A 130 12.71 -8.12 4.41
C THR A 130 13.03 -9.57 4.86
N TYR A 131 13.11 -10.50 3.92
CA TYR A 131 13.38 -11.92 4.20
C TYR A 131 14.87 -12.26 4.29
N GLU A 132 15.74 -11.38 3.87
CA GLU A 132 17.17 -11.44 4.16
C GLU A 132 17.44 -11.05 5.63
N LYS A 133 16.70 -10.04 6.12
CA LYS A 133 16.85 -9.46 7.46
C LYS A 133 16.15 -10.30 8.55
N PHE A 134 15.03 -10.95 8.23
CA PHE A 134 14.23 -11.70 9.20
C PHE A 134 13.98 -13.14 8.76
N ASN A 135 14.11 -14.09 9.71
CA ASN A 135 13.87 -15.52 9.46
C ASN A 135 12.37 -15.81 9.30
N LYS A 136 11.51 -15.07 9.99
CA LYS A 136 10.05 -15.14 9.88
C LYS A 136 9.45 -13.75 9.82
N VAL A 137 8.44 -13.59 8.98
CA VAL A 137 7.63 -12.39 8.87
C VAL A 137 6.18 -12.78 9.16
N ILE A 138 5.66 -12.31 10.26
CA ILE A 138 4.34 -12.65 10.77
C ILE A 138 3.43 -11.43 10.62
N LEU A 139 2.44 -11.51 9.75
CA LEU A 139 1.45 -10.46 9.54
C LEU A 139 0.12 -10.85 10.16
N THR A 140 -0.44 -9.97 10.98
CA THR A 140 -1.84 -10.07 11.40
C THR A 140 -2.67 -8.97 10.75
N HIS A 141 -3.87 -9.30 10.30
CA HIS A 141 -4.80 -8.32 9.73
C HIS A 141 -6.17 -8.43 10.40
N THR A 142 -6.45 -7.52 11.32
CA THR A 142 -7.69 -7.50 12.08
C THR A 142 -8.68 -6.54 11.43
N VAL A 143 -9.91 -7.00 11.25
CA VAL A 143 -11.05 -6.25 10.72
C VAL A 143 -12.32 -6.57 11.52
N ARG A 144 -13.38 -5.82 11.33
CA ARG A 144 -14.64 -6.03 12.07
C ARG A 144 -15.44 -7.22 11.54
N THR A 145 -15.38 -7.42 10.22
CA THR A 145 -16.08 -8.51 9.53
C THR A 145 -15.17 -9.11 8.46
N VAL A 146 -15.32 -10.41 8.19
CA VAL A 146 -14.52 -11.13 7.17
C VAL A 146 -14.55 -10.45 5.80
N LYS A 147 -15.67 -9.81 5.45
CA LYS A 147 -15.82 -9.09 4.16
C LYS A 147 -14.86 -7.89 4.03
N GLU A 148 -14.35 -7.36 5.14
CA GLU A 148 -13.42 -6.22 5.15
C GLU A 148 -11.95 -6.63 4.98
N LEU A 149 -11.65 -7.93 4.82
CA LEU A 149 -10.29 -8.44 4.57
C LEU A 149 -9.85 -8.10 3.14
N ALA A 150 -9.37 -6.89 2.95
CA ALA A 150 -8.73 -6.51 1.69
C ALA A 150 -7.47 -7.37 1.46
N TYR A 151 -7.19 -7.71 0.20
CA TYR A 151 -6.03 -8.53 -0.22
C TYR A 151 -5.99 -9.95 0.38
N TYR A 152 -7.12 -10.48 0.87
CA TYR A 152 -7.17 -11.79 1.51
C TYR A 152 -6.55 -12.90 0.67
N ASP A 153 -6.93 -13.00 -0.61
CA ASP A 153 -6.43 -14.03 -1.51
C ASP A 153 -4.94 -13.85 -1.82
N VAL A 154 -4.49 -12.60 -1.99
CA VAL A 154 -3.07 -12.28 -2.21
C VAL A 154 -2.24 -12.71 -1.01
N LEU A 155 -2.69 -12.40 0.20
CA LEU A 155 -1.98 -12.72 1.43
C LEU A 155 -1.91 -14.23 1.70
N ASN A 156 -2.99 -14.96 1.46
CA ASN A 156 -3.02 -16.43 1.64
C ASN A 156 -2.18 -17.16 0.59
N ASN A 157 -2.06 -16.59 -0.60
CA ASN A 157 -1.31 -17.20 -1.70
C ASN A 157 0.13 -16.71 -1.84
N LEU A 158 0.59 -15.76 -1.01
CA LEU A 158 1.91 -15.15 -1.16
C LEU A 158 3.06 -16.17 -1.15
N ASN A 159 2.94 -17.23 -0.36
CA ASN A 159 3.92 -18.32 -0.32
C ASN A 159 3.93 -19.22 -1.58
N ASN A 160 2.91 -19.10 -2.42
CA ASN A 160 2.76 -19.85 -3.67
C ASN A 160 2.79 -18.93 -4.90
N ASP A 161 2.97 -17.64 -4.68
CA ASP A 161 3.04 -16.64 -5.75
C ASP A 161 4.27 -16.89 -6.63
N GLU A 162 4.13 -16.76 -7.96
CA GLU A 162 5.21 -17.05 -8.91
C GLU A 162 6.45 -16.17 -8.71
N ILE A 163 6.27 -14.93 -8.24
CA ILE A 163 7.34 -13.96 -8.03
C ILE A 163 7.91 -14.07 -6.61
N TYR A 164 7.03 -14.11 -5.60
CA TYR A 164 7.42 -13.95 -4.21
C TYR A 164 7.73 -15.26 -3.48
N SER A 165 7.26 -16.42 -3.96
CA SER A 165 7.44 -17.71 -3.27
C SER A 165 8.89 -18.04 -2.96
N GLN A 166 9.83 -17.66 -3.82
CA GLN A 166 11.25 -17.93 -3.62
C GLN A 166 11.81 -17.33 -2.31
N VAL A 167 11.26 -16.22 -1.85
CA VAL A 167 11.71 -15.52 -0.64
C VAL A 167 10.75 -15.71 0.54
N THR A 168 9.45 -15.88 0.29
CA THR A 168 8.42 -15.96 1.31
C THR A 168 8.17 -17.38 1.84
N GLN A 169 8.42 -18.41 1.02
CA GLN A 169 8.15 -19.80 1.37
C GLN A 169 8.83 -20.18 2.68
N ASN A 170 8.03 -20.75 3.60
CA ASN A 170 8.45 -21.10 4.96
C ASN A 170 8.88 -19.92 5.85
N LYS A 171 8.80 -18.68 5.37
CA LYS A 171 9.15 -17.47 6.14
C LYS A 171 7.95 -16.59 6.43
N PHE A 172 7.04 -16.42 5.49
CA PHE A 172 5.84 -15.59 5.66
C PHE A 172 4.71 -16.37 6.32
N ILE A 173 4.08 -15.79 7.33
CA ILE A 173 2.96 -16.36 8.08
C ILE A 173 1.88 -15.27 8.17
N TYR A 174 0.66 -15.60 7.76
CA TYR A 174 -0.48 -14.70 7.79
C TYR A 174 -1.56 -15.20 8.74
N PHE A 175 -2.08 -14.28 9.56
CA PHE A 175 -3.22 -14.49 10.45
C PHE A 175 -4.27 -13.39 10.23
N ASN A 176 -5.54 -13.75 10.23
CA ASN A 176 -6.68 -12.84 10.15
C ASN A 176 -7.74 -13.16 11.21
#